data_e76359842adf6a53ca30327f77c8f4e4
#
_entry.id   e76359842adf6a53ca30327f77c8f4e4
#
_cell.length_a   1.000
_cell.length_b   1.000
_cell.length_c   1.000
_cell.angle_alpha   90.00
_cell.angle_beta   90.00
_cell.angle_gamma   90.00
#
_symmetry.space_group_name_H-M   'P 1'
#
loop_
_entity.id
_entity.type
_entity.pdbx_description
1 polymer ?
#
loop_
_entity_poly.entity_id
_entity_poly.type
_entity_poly.pdbx_seq_one_letter_code
_entity_poly.pdbx_strand_id
1 'polypeptide(L)'
;MKNPNGYGTIKKLSGSRRRPYCFVVSQQGKQKVIGYFATKLEALAFQVDYNQSHGLHRLSDNKITFAELYTRWLPKHIEYSSVSDSTIHGYESSYKHCVYLYDVPVAEIKYSHLQTVIDGMGSLSYASKKKVRNLLSLLFAYARKMEYTSHDFTGLIRIGKNKPVNPHQAMSKQAINRLWKLADKADVDIVLILIYTGMRTCELRNLKKSDINRRQKYIRITKSKTEAGKRIIPIASKIWPLVEARYSLQGDFLLCDESGSPYSYSRLSRLFSRVMKLIHGEKYKPHDTRHTCATLLDAVDVNDNARKMILGHARHDVTNGVYTHKNLRQLRKAIEKI
;
A
#
# COMPACT_ATOMS: atom_id res chain seq x y z
N MET A 1 -2.67 13.48 -36.03
CA MET A 1 -2.21 12.50 -37.04
C MET A 1 -3.21 11.36 -37.12
N LYS A 2 -3.52 10.86 -38.31
CA LYS A 2 -4.38 9.67 -38.46
C LYS A 2 -3.57 8.41 -38.14
N ASN A 3 -4.16 7.52 -37.34
CA ASN A 3 -3.56 6.19 -37.13
C ASN A 3 -3.50 5.41 -38.46
N PRO A 4 -2.50 4.52 -38.64
CA PRO A 4 -2.45 3.64 -39.79
C PRO A 4 -3.72 2.80 -39.93
N ASN A 5 -4.07 2.41 -41.14
CA ASN A 5 -5.17 1.51 -41.37
C ASN A 5 -4.93 0.20 -40.60
N GLY A 6 -5.93 -0.24 -39.85
CA GLY A 6 -5.84 -1.45 -39.02
C GLY A 6 -5.33 -1.21 -37.57
N TYR A 7 -4.79 -0.02 -37.24
CA TYR A 7 -4.25 0.26 -35.91
C TYR A 7 -5.28 0.14 -34.77
N GLY A 8 -6.56 0.30 -35.09
CA GLY A 8 -7.66 0.18 -34.16
C GLY A 8 -7.88 1.40 -33.28
N THR A 9 -9.05 1.39 -32.62
CA THR A 9 -9.50 2.48 -31.75
C THR A 9 -10.19 1.89 -30.53
N ILE A 10 -9.96 2.51 -29.36
CA ILE A 10 -10.65 2.15 -28.13
C ILE A 10 -11.88 3.05 -28.00
N LYS A 11 -13.05 2.43 -27.81
CA LYS A 11 -14.31 3.13 -27.59
C LYS A 11 -14.84 2.79 -26.21
N LYS A 12 -15.47 3.77 -25.54
CA LYS A 12 -16.24 3.55 -24.33
C LYS A 12 -17.71 3.36 -24.72
N LEU A 13 -18.29 2.26 -24.32
CA LEU A 13 -19.70 1.93 -24.52
C LEU A 13 -20.56 2.61 -23.46
N SER A 14 -21.76 3.04 -23.81
CA SER A 14 -22.74 3.63 -22.91
C SER A 14 -23.43 2.57 -22.02
N GLY A 15 -23.97 3.03 -20.89
CA GLY A 15 -24.70 2.19 -19.93
C GLY A 15 -23.80 1.53 -18.88
N SER A 16 -24.43 0.92 -17.86
CA SER A 16 -23.73 0.21 -16.77
C SER A 16 -23.28 -1.17 -17.25
N ARG A 17 -22.00 -1.31 -17.61
CA ARG A 17 -21.42 -2.55 -18.15
C ARG A 17 -20.22 -2.99 -17.33
N ARG A 18 -20.07 -4.28 -17.12
CA ARG A 18 -18.90 -4.87 -16.45
C ARG A 18 -17.60 -4.62 -17.24
N ARG A 19 -17.69 -4.51 -18.58
CA ARG A 19 -16.55 -4.23 -19.49
C ARG A 19 -16.94 -3.12 -20.44
N PRO A 20 -16.83 -1.84 -20.03
CA PRO A 20 -17.29 -0.70 -20.80
C PRO A 20 -16.39 -0.27 -21.94
N TYR A 21 -15.16 -0.79 -22.05
CA TYR A 21 -14.23 -0.42 -23.11
C TYR A 21 -14.14 -1.53 -24.15
N CYS A 22 -14.15 -1.17 -25.43
CA CYS A 22 -13.91 -2.12 -26.51
C CYS A 22 -12.82 -1.63 -27.44
N PHE A 23 -12.00 -2.58 -27.93
CA PHE A 23 -11.00 -2.33 -28.97
C PHE A 23 -11.59 -2.72 -30.31
N VAL A 24 -11.57 -1.78 -31.26
CA VAL A 24 -12.22 -1.90 -32.58
C VAL A 24 -11.19 -1.66 -33.66
N VAL A 25 -11.13 -2.56 -34.64
CA VAL A 25 -10.25 -2.46 -35.82
C VAL A 25 -11.13 -2.29 -37.06
N SER A 26 -10.70 -1.43 -37.96
CA SER A 26 -11.35 -1.28 -39.28
C SER A 26 -10.68 -2.25 -40.28
N GLN A 27 -11.45 -3.18 -40.82
CA GLN A 27 -11.01 -4.09 -41.88
C GLN A 27 -11.99 -3.95 -43.05
N GLN A 28 -11.46 -3.65 -44.23
CA GLN A 28 -12.25 -3.50 -45.47
C GLN A 28 -13.48 -2.55 -45.31
N GLY A 29 -13.31 -1.42 -44.62
CA GLY A 29 -14.37 -0.44 -44.40
C GLY A 29 -15.38 -0.80 -43.31
N LYS A 30 -15.33 -2.03 -42.76
CA LYS A 30 -16.20 -2.46 -41.66
C LYS A 30 -15.46 -2.45 -40.32
N GLN A 31 -16.14 -1.97 -39.27
CA GLN A 31 -15.58 -1.99 -37.90
C GLN A 31 -15.85 -3.35 -37.25
N LYS A 32 -14.77 -4.01 -36.80
CA LYS A 32 -14.83 -5.29 -36.06
C LYS A 32 -14.33 -5.06 -34.64
N VAL A 33 -15.14 -5.46 -33.64
CA VAL A 33 -14.71 -5.46 -32.23
C VAL A 33 -13.81 -6.68 -32.00
N ILE A 34 -12.63 -6.46 -31.47
CA ILE A 34 -11.63 -7.51 -31.19
C ILE A 34 -11.69 -7.95 -29.73
N GLY A 35 -12.04 -7.04 -28.80
CA GLY A 35 -12.14 -7.39 -27.38
C GLY A 35 -12.90 -6.35 -26.55
N TYR A 36 -13.35 -6.79 -25.36
CA TYR A 36 -14.02 -5.95 -24.37
C TYR A 36 -13.23 -5.98 -23.05
N PHE A 37 -13.03 -4.82 -22.42
CA PHE A 37 -12.14 -4.62 -21.28
C PHE A 37 -12.84 -3.87 -20.15
N ALA A 38 -12.48 -4.18 -18.91
CA ALA A 38 -13.04 -3.53 -17.73
C ALA A 38 -12.51 -2.09 -17.57
N THR A 39 -11.24 -1.87 -17.95
CA THR A 39 -10.59 -0.56 -17.84
C THR A 39 -10.06 -0.08 -19.20
N LYS A 40 -9.92 1.23 -19.33
CA LYS A 40 -9.27 1.84 -20.52
C LYS A 40 -7.81 1.38 -20.63
N LEU A 41 -7.16 1.13 -19.50
CA LEU A 41 -5.76 0.69 -19.44
C LEU A 41 -5.58 -0.71 -20.01
N GLU A 42 -6.45 -1.66 -19.64
CA GLU A 42 -6.46 -3.00 -20.23
C GLU A 42 -6.67 -2.96 -21.75
N ALA A 43 -7.60 -2.12 -22.22
CA ALA A 43 -7.84 -1.94 -23.64
C ALA A 43 -6.62 -1.37 -24.37
N LEU A 44 -5.88 -0.44 -23.75
CA LEU A 44 -4.64 0.13 -24.30
C LEU A 44 -3.52 -0.90 -24.33
N ALA A 45 -3.35 -1.71 -23.29
CA ALA A 45 -2.39 -2.79 -23.24
C ALA A 45 -2.62 -3.78 -24.40
N PHE A 46 -3.87 -4.22 -24.55
CA PHE A 46 -4.27 -5.11 -25.63
C PHE A 46 -4.05 -4.48 -27.01
N GLN A 47 -4.34 -3.19 -27.18
CA GLN A 47 -4.07 -2.49 -28.45
C GLN A 47 -2.57 -2.52 -28.81
N VAL A 48 -1.69 -2.32 -27.85
CA VAL A 48 -0.24 -2.37 -28.07
C VAL A 48 0.19 -3.75 -28.52
N ASP A 49 -0.22 -4.82 -27.81
CA ASP A 49 0.13 -6.20 -28.13
C ASP A 49 -0.45 -6.62 -29.49
N TYR A 50 -1.69 -6.23 -29.77
CA TYR A 50 -2.33 -6.49 -31.05
C TYR A 50 -1.55 -5.85 -32.21
N ASN A 51 -1.18 -4.58 -32.06
CA ASN A 51 -0.46 -3.86 -33.11
C ASN A 51 0.97 -4.40 -33.31
N GLN A 52 1.64 -4.82 -32.25
CA GLN A 52 2.94 -5.46 -32.34
C GLN A 52 2.86 -6.81 -33.08
N SER A 53 1.90 -7.65 -32.73
CA SER A 53 1.71 -8.98 -33.34
C SER A 53 1.30 -8.90 -34.82
N HIS A 54 0.68 -7.79 -35.25
CA HIS A 54 0.27 -7.58 -36.64
C HIS A 54 1.21 -6.68 -37.45
N GLY A 55 2.39 -6.34 -36.87
CA GLY A 55 3.38 -5.49 -37.57
C GLY A 55 2.89 -4.06 -37.83
N LEU A 56 1.83 -3.63 -37.13
CA LEU A 56 1.22 -2.30 -37.28
C LEU A 56 1.96 -1.30 -36.38
N HIS A 57 3.11 -0.80 -36.85
CA HIS A 57 3.78 0.30 -36.18
C HIS A 57 3.21 1.63 -36.67
N ARG A 58 3.10 2.62 -35.79
CA ARG A 58 2.82 3.99 -36.26
C ARG A 58 3.96 4.41 -37.20
N LEU A 59 3.62 4.69 -38.43
CA LEU A 59 4.55 5.05 -39.52
C LEU A 59 5.21 6.43 -39.35
N SER A 60 5.13 7.04 -38.23
CA SER A 60 5.83 8.27 -37.92
C SER A 60 6.56 8.16 -36.62
N ASP A 61 7.86 8.09 -36.74
CA ASP A 61 8.83 8.32 -35.67
C ASP A 61 8.56 7.55 -34.35
N ASN A 62 9.59 7.05 -33.74
CA ASN A 62 9.77 6.44 -32.40
C ASN A 62 9.07 7.19 -31.23
N LYS A 63 7.96 7.87 -31.46
CA LYS A 63 7.25 8.76 -30.54
C LYS A 63 6.14 8.03 -29.79
N ILE A 64 6.52 7.17 -28.87
CA ILE A 64 5.52 6.58 -27.98
C ILE A 64 4.88 7.67 -27.10
N THR A 65 3.58 7.57 -26.85
CA THR A 65 2.87 8.43 -25.92
C THR A 65 3.18 8.06 -24.46
N PHE A 66 2.89 8.97 -23.54
CA PHE A 66 3.05 8.69 -22.12
C PHE A 66 2.16 7.52 -21.64
N ALA A 67 0.97 7.35 -22.19
CA ALA A 67 0.10 6.22 -21.90
C ALA A 67 0.70 4.89 -22.38
N GLU A 68 1.27 4.87 -23.59
CA GLU A 68 1.97 3.69 -24.12
C GLU A 68 3.23 3.37 -23.30
N LEU A 69 3.97 4.39 -22.86
CA LEU A 69 5.13 4.21 -21.99
C LEU A 69 4.73 3.50 -20.69
N TYR A 70 3.67 3.99 -20.00
CA TYR A 70 3.19 3.38 -18.76
C TYR A 70 2.77 1.94 -18.96
N THR A 71 2.04 1.66 -20.03
CA THR A 71 1.54 0.32 -20.38
C THR A 71 2.69 -0.66 -20.64
N ARG A 72 3.78 -0.21 -21.32
CA ARG A 72 4.98 -1.03 -21.56
C ARG A 72 5.83 -1.21 -20.31
N TRP A 73 5.91 -0.18 -19.47
CA TRP A 73 6.74 -0.17 -18.28
C TRP A 73 6.19 -1.06 -17.16
N LEU A 74 4.89 -0.96 -16.85
CA LEU A 74 4.31 -1.56 -15.64
C LEU A 74 4.51 -3.08 -15.56
N PRO A 75 4.20 -3.90 -16.59
CA PRO A 75 4.42 -5.35 -16.55
C PRO A 75 5.88 -5.71 -16.32
N LYS A 76 6.80 -5.05 -17.04
CA LYS A 76 8.24 -5.28 -16.90
C LYS A 76 8.74 -4.89 -15.52
N HIS A 77 8.25 -3.77 -14.96
CA HIS A 77 8.63 -3.33 -13.63
C HIS A 77 8.15 -4.30 -12.55
N ILE A 78 6.96 -4.87 -12.69
CA ILE A 78 6.44 -5.92 -11.79
C ILE A 78 7.31 -7.16 -11.84
N GLU A 79 7.65 -7.62 -13.04
CA GLU A 79 8.47 -8.81 -13.27
C GLU A 79 9.86 -8.69 -12.62
N TYR A 80 10.55 -7.55 -12.83
CA TYR A 80 11.93 -7.39 -12.34
C TYR A 80 12.05 -6.89 -10.90
N SER A 81 11.04 -6.23 -10.35
CA SER A 81 11.18 -5.53 -9.07
C SER A 81 10.43 -6.17 -7.91
N SER A 82 9.71 -7.27 -8.13
CA SER A 82 8.94 -7.99 -7.09
C SER A 82 8.11 -7.06 -6.20
N VAL A 83 7.47 -6.05 -6.79
CA VAL A 83 6.68 -5.05 -6.07
C VAL A 83 5.39 -5.66 -5.51
N SER A 84 4.96 -5.18 -4.33
CA SER A 84 3.71 -5.62 -3.73
C SER A 84 2.49 -5.04 -4.44
N ASP A 85 1.32 -5.72 -4.35
CA ASP A 85 0.05 -5.25 -4.89
C ASP A 85 -0.29 -3.82 -4.43
N SER A 86 -0.01 -3.49 -3.17
CA SER A 86 -0.22 -2.14 -2.65
C SER A 86 0.66 -1.08 -3.33
N THR A 87 1.84 -1.47 -3.82
CA THR A 87 2.72 -0.59 -4.60
C THR A 87 2.16 -0.41 -6.01
N ILE A 88 1.68 -1.49 -6.62
CA ILE A 88 1.02 -1.46 -7.95
C ILE A 88 -0.20 -0.53 -7.90
N HIS A 89 -1.10 -0.69 -6.93
CA HIS A 89 -2.22 0.23 -6.73
C HIS A 89 -1.78 1.68 -6.47
N GLY A 90 -0.61 1.87 -5.82
CA GLY A 90 -0.01 3.19 -5.66
C GLY A 90 0.42 3.81 -6.99
N TYR A 91 0.98 3.02 -7.91
CA TYR A 91 1.31 3.47 -9.27
C TYR A 91 0.06 3.81 -10.08
N GLU A 92 -0.94 2.93 -10.07
CA GLU A 92 -2.23 3.18 -10.75
C GLU A 92 -2.90 4.47 -10.25
N SER A 93 -2.93 4.65 -8.93
CA SER A 93 -3.47 5.88 -8.32
C SER A 93 -2.69 7.12 -8.71
N SER A 94 -1.36 7.03 -8.78
CA SER A 94 -0.49 8.13 -9.20
C SER A 94 -0.65 8.43 -10.68
N TYR A 95 -0.77 7.41 -11.52
CA TYR A 95 -0.97 7.52 -12.96
C TYR A 95 -2.27 8.27 -13.31
N LYS A 96 -3.33 8.05 -12.54
CA LYS A 96 -4.61 8.78 -12.71
C LYS A 96 -4.47 10.30 -12.62
N HIS A 97 -3.47 10.82 -11.94
CA HIS A 97 -3.20 12.26 -11.89
C HIS A 97 -2.45 12.75 -13.12
N CYS A 98 -1.94 11.88 -13.97
CA CYS A 98 -1.16 12.20 -15.16
C CYS A 98 -2.01 12.28 -16.45
N VAL A 99 -3.33 12.40 -16.36
CA VAL A 99 -4.26 12.42 -17.53
C VAL A 99 -3.82 13.42 -18.59
N TYR A 100 -3.34 14.58 -18.16
CA TYR A 100 -2.83 15.63 -19.04
C TYR A 100 -1.70 15.17 -19.98
N LEU A 101 -0.93 14.15 -19.58
CA LEU A 101 0.20 13.64 -20.37
C LEU A 101 -0.16 12.46 -21.28
N TYR A 102 -1.31 11.84 -21.13
CA TYR A 102 -1.58 10.53 -21.72
C TYR A 102 -1.30 10.46 -23.23
N ASP A 103 -1.71 11.48 -23.97
CA ASP A 103 -1.60 11.52 -25.43
C ASP A 103 -0.34 12.28 -25.90
N VAL A 104 0.48 12.79 -24.97
CA VAL A 104 1.70 13.54 -25.29
C VAL A 104 2.83 12.55 -25.61
N PRO A 105 3.53 12.71 -26.76
CA PRO A 105 4.73 11.93 -27.05
C PRO A 105 5.79 12.15 -25.98
N VAL A 106 6.40 11.05 -25.49
CA VAL A 106 7.36 11.10 -24.37
C VAL A 106 8.53 12.05 -24.66
N ALA A 107 9.03 12.04 -25.90
CA ALA A 107 10.12 12.92 -26.34
C ALA A 107 9.76 14.43 -26.32
N GLU A 108 8.47 14.76 -26.34
CA GLU A 108 7.97 16.15 -26.36
C GLU A 108 7.59 16.66 -24.95
N ILE A 109 7.66 15.78 -23.94
CA ILE A 109 7.33 16.17 -22.55
C ILE A 109 8.46 17.02 -21.99
N LYS A 110 8.11 18.27 -21.67
CA LYS A 110 8.99 19.28 -21.06
C LYS A 110 8.74 19.37 -19.56
N TYR A 111 9.63 20.08 -18.85
CA TYR A 111 9.45 20.41 -17.43
C TYR A 111 8.08 21.02 -17.13
N SER A 112 7.62 21.98 -17.94
CA SER A 112 6.32 22.63 -17.76
C SER A 112 5.16 21.64 -17.73
N HIS A 113 5.15 20.63 -18.59
CA HIS A 113 4.12 19.60 -18.63
C HIS A 113 4.10 18.78 -17.33
N LEU A 114 5.28 18.38 -16.84
CA LEU A 114 5.42 17.63 -15.58
C LEU A 114 5.00 18.46 -14.37
N GLN A 115 5.37 19.74 -14.35
CA GLN A 115 4.99 20.66 -13.27
C GLN A 115 3.48 20.91 -13.26
N THR A 116 2.85 21.07 -14.43
CA THR A 116 1.39 21.21 -14.58
C THR A 116 0.63 20.05 -13.98
N VAL A 117 1.13 18.80 -14.11
CA VAL A 117 0.53 17.63 -13.44
C VAL A 117 0.51 17.81 -11.92
N ILE A 118 1.62 18.24 -11.34
CA ILE A 118 1.74 18.44 -9.88
C ILE A 118 0.90 19.61 -9.39
N ASP A 119 0.88 20.70 -10.15
CA ASP A 119 0.11 21.91 -9.81
C ASP A 119 -1.40 21.61 -9.89
N GLY A 120 -1.83 20.83 -10.88
CA GLY A 120 -3.20 20.35 -11.03
C GLY A 120 -3.68 19.45 -9.88
N MET A 121 -2.78 18.91 -9.05
CA MET A 121 -3.16 18.17 -7.85
C MET A 121 -3.65 19.05 -6.69
N GLY A 122 -3.58 20.37 -6.82
CA GLY A 122 -4.17 21.34 -5.91
C GLY A 122 -3.75 21.13 -4.45
N SER A 123 -4.75 20.97 -3.56
CA SER A 123 -4.57 20.83 -2.11
C SER A 123 -4.14 19.44 -1.63
N LEU A 124 -3.87 18.50 -2.55
CA LEU A 124 -3.42 17.17 -2.12
C LEU A 124 -2.10 17.24 -1.35
N SER A 125 -1.94 16.28 -0.43
CA SER A 125 -0.79 16.24 0.48
C SER A 125 0.56 16.15 -0.25
N TYR A 126 1.60 16.66 0.39
CA TYR A 126 2.98 16.49 -0.07
C TYR A 126 3.31 15.02 -0.40
N ALA A 127 2.85 14.08 0.45
CA ALA A 127 3.07 12.66 0.25
C ALA A 127 2.41 12.14 -1.04
N SER A 128 1.22 12.63 -1.38
CA SER A 128 0.53 12.28 -2.64
C SER A 128 1.29 12.82 -3.85
N LYS A 129 1.68 14.10 -3.82
CA LYS A 129 2.50 14.73 -4.88
C LYS A 129 3.84 14.02 -5.06
N LYS A 130 4.49 13.62 -3.94
CA LYS A 130 5.74 12.86 -3.97
C LYS A 130 5.59 11.49 -4.66
N LYS A 131 4.46 10.80 -4.45
CA LYS A 131 4.18 9.51 -5.12
C LYS A 131 4.07 9.68 -6.63
N VAL A 132 3.37 10.72 -7.10
CA VAL A 132 3.27 11.02 -8.55
C VAL A 132 4.65 11.37 -9.11
N ARG A 133 5.43 12.23 -8.45
CA ARG A 133 6.80 12.54 -8.88
C ARG A 133 7.68 11.27 -8.95
N ASN A 134 7.56 10.38 -7.98
CA ASN A 134 8.31 9.13 -7.98
C ASN A 134 7.92 8.23 -9.17
N LEU A 135 6.61 8.12 -9.49
CA LEU A 135 6.17 7.40 -10.67
C LEU A 135 6.73 8.01 -11.95
N LEU A 136 6.66 9.34 -12.09
CA LEU A 136 7.23 10.05 -13.24
C LEU A 136 8.73 9.75 -13.38
N SER A 137 9.49 9.78 -12.28
CA SER A 137 10.92 9.44 -12.30
C SER A 137 11.19 8.02 -12.77
N LEU A 138 10.39 7.04 -12.32
CA LEU A 138 10.53 5.66 -12.77
C LEU A 138 10.22 5.50 -14.25
N LEU A 139 9.18 6.18 -14.74
CA LEU A 139 8.79 6.15 -16.15
C LEU A 139 9.85 6.80 -17.05
N PHE A 140 10.39 7.96 -16.65
CA PHE A 140 11.43 8.63 -17.42
C PHE A 140 12.77 7.90 -17.37
N ALA A 141 13.11 7.25 -16.26
CA ALA A 141 14.27 6.36 -16.19
C ALA A 141 14.12 5.19 -17.18
N TYR A 142 12.93 4.59 -17.27
CA TYR A 142 12.64 3.55 -18.25
C TYR A 142 12.64 4.09 -19.69
N ALA A 143 12.05 5.26 -19.92
CA ALA A 143 12.02 5.90 -21.23
C ALA A 143 13.43 6.18 -21.78
N ARG A 144 14.34 6.66 -20.92
CA ARG A 144 15.75 6.86 -21.27
C ARG A 144 16.46 5.55 -21.55
N LYS A 145 16.23 4.51 -20.72
CA LYS A 145 16.80 3.17 -20.94
C LYS A 145 16.39 2.57 -22.30
N MET A 146 15.16 2.88 -22.72
CA MET A 146 14.60 2.40 -23.99
C MET A 146 14.79 3.40 -25.15
N GLU A 147 15.59 4.44 -24.95
CA GLU A 147 15.92 5.47 -25.95
C GLU A 147 14.71 6.24 -26.54
N TYR A 148 13.56 6.23 -25.81
CA TYR A 148 12.38 6.97 -26.22
C TYR A 148 12.53 8.51 -25.99
N THR A 149 13.46 8.90 -25.11
CA THR A 149 13.85 10.29 -24.85
C THR A 149 15.27 10.35 -24.32
N SER A 150 15.98 11.43 -24.60
CA SER A 150 17.28 11.75 -23.98
C SER A 150 17.14 12.61 -22.72
N HIS A 151 15.95 13.19 -22.49
CA HIS A 151 15.73 14.18 -21.44
C HIS A 151 15.00 13.59 -20.22
N ASP A 152 15.35 14.06 -19.04
CA ASP A 152 14.66 13.73 -17.78
C ASP A 152 14.58 14.99 -16.91
N PHE A 153 13.41 15.58 -16.86
CA PHE A 153 13.13 16.77 -16.06
C PHE A 153 12.48 16.45 -14.70
N THR A 154 12.30 15.18 -14.37
CA THR A 154 11.57 14.76 -13.16
C THR A 154 12.25 15.21 -11.88
N GLY A 155 13.59 15.30 -11.87
CA GLY A 155 14.37 15.81 -10.75
C GLY A 155 14.11 17.29 -10.43
N LEU A 156 13.66 18.07 -11.42
CA LEU A 156 13.38 19.51 -11.29
C LEU A 156 11.99 19.80 -10.72
N ILE A 157 11.09 18.80 -10.70
CA ILE A 157 9.69 18.97 -10.26
C ILE A 157 9.64 19.47 -8.81
N ARG A 158 8.91 20.55 -8.59
CA ARG A 158 8.67 21.15 -7.29
C ARG A 158 7.35 20.67 -6.72
N ILE A 159 7.36 20.03 -5.55
CA ILE A 159 6.17 19.48 -4.88
C ILE A 159 5.78 20.24 -3.61
N GLY A 160 6.43 21.37 -3.35
CA GLY A 160 6.19 22.19 -2.16
C GLY A 160 6.93 21.69 -0.90
N LYS A 161 6.63 22.30 0.23
CA LYS A 161 7.24 21.93 1.53
C LYS A 161 6.46 20.79 2.18
N ASN A 162 7.18 19.85 2.80
CA ASN A 162 6.58 18.82 3.63
C ASN A 162 6.12 19.41 4.96
N LYS A 163 4.84 19.74 5.05
CA LYS A 163 4.22 20.13 6.32
C LYS A 163 3.50 18.89 6.90
N PRO A 164 3.90 18.36 8.06
CA PRO A 164 3.18 17.27 8.72
C PRO A 164 1.75 17.73 9.04
N VAL A 165 0.76 17.14 8.40
CA VAL A 165 -0.66 17.55 8.57
C VAL A 165 -1.28 16.90 9.81
N ASN A 166 -0.85 15.69 10.15
CA ASN A 166 -1.32 14.96 11.33
C ASN A 166 -0.20 14.03 11.83
N PRO A 167 0.68 14.47 12.73
CA PRO A 167 1.68 13.60 13.30
C PRO A 167 0.98 12.47 14.07
N HIS A 168 1.49 11.25 13.90
CA HIS A 168 1.08 10.13 14.72
C HIS A 168 1.38 10.43 16.19
N GLN A 169 0.42 10.13 17.09
CA GLN A 169 0.56 10.38 18.49
C GLN A 169 0.23 9.14 19.32
N ALA A 170 0.94 8.94 20.42
CA ALA A 170 0.60 7.89 21.36
C ALA A 170 -0.73 8.23 22.08
N MET A 171 -1.51 7.20 22.37
CA MET A 171 -2.75 7.35 23.16
C MET A 171 -2.39 7.72 24.60
N SER A 172 -3.16 8.64 25.19
CA SER A 172 -2.99 9.03 26.59
C SER A 172 -3.32 7.87 27.54
N LYS A 173 -2.75 7.89 28.74
CA LYS A 173 -3.09 6.92 29.81
C LYS A 173 -4.59 6.90 30.10
N GLN A 174 -5.25 8.08 30.09
CA GLN A 174 -6.69 8.16 30.29
C GLN A 174 -7.48 7.44 29.17
N ALA A 175 -7.06 7.59 27.91
CA ALA A 175 -7.69 6.90 26.79
C ALA A 175 -7.53 5.37 26.91
N ILE A 176 -6.35 4.90 27.28
CA ILE A 176 -6.09 3.47 27.51
C ILE A 176 -6.93 2.94 28.68
N ASN A 177 -7.03 3.69 29.77
CA ASN A 177 -7.86 3.31 30.92
C ASN A 177 -9.35 3.24 30.56
N ARG A 178 -9.84 4.15 29.70
CA ARG A 178 -11.21 4.07 29.18
C ARG A 178 -11.43 2.81 28.33
N LEU A 179 -10.48 2.42 27.50
CA LEU A 179 -10.55 1.17 26.73
C LEU A 179 -10.64 -0.04 27.67
N TRP A 180 -9.83 -0.08 28.73
CA TRP A 180 -9.90 -1.19 29.70
C TRP A 180 -11.24 -1.26 30.45
N LYS A 181 -11.83 -0.12 30.79
CA LYS A 181 -13.18 -0.09 31.39
C LYS A 181 -14.29 -0.59 30.45
N LEU A 182 -14.02 -0.61 29.16
CA LEU A 182 -14.95 -1.05 28.12
C LEU A 182 -14.48 -2.35 27.44
N ALA A 183 -13.56 -3.10 28.04
CA ALA A 183 -12.97 -4.30 27.45
C ALA A 183 -13.99 -5.40 27.11
N ASP A 184 -15.14 -5.39 27.77
CA ASP A 184 -16.30 -6.27 27.51
C ASP A 184 -17.11 -5.84 26.28
N LYS A 185 -16.98 -4.60 25.82
CA LYS A 185 -17.69 -4.11 24.64
C LYS A 185 -17.06 -4.63 23.35
N ALA A 186 -17.93 -4.89 22.36
CA ALA A 186 -17.53 -5.43 21.07
C ALA A 186 -16.39 -4.63 20.45
N ASP A 187 -15.37 -5.33 20.01
CA ASP A 187 -14.21 -4.82 19.25
C ASP A 187 -13.19 -3.98 20.02
N VAL A 188 -13.44 -3.66 21.29
CA VAL A 188 -12.46 -2.93 22.14
C VAL A 188 -11.21 -3.78 22.39
N ASP A 189 -11.39 -5.08 22.54
CA ASP A 189 -10.32 -6.07 22.66
C ASP A 189 -9.34 -6.01 21.50
N ILE A 190 -9.81 -5.79 20.26
CA ILE A 190 -8.96 -5.66 19.05
C ILE A 190 -8.01 -4.46 19.20
N VAL A 191 -8.52 -3.33 19.71
CA VAL A 191 -7.69 -2.13 19.93
C VAL A 191 -6.67 -2.37 21.03
N LEU A 192 -7.07 -3.03 22.14
CA LEU A 192 -6.16 -3.40 23.22
C LEU A 192 -5.08 -4.38 22.73
N ILE A 193 -5.44 -5.39 21.94
CA ILE A 193 -4.47 -6.32 21.33
C ILE A 193 -3.45 -5.55 20.48
N LEU A 194 -3.90 -4.58 19.64
CA LEU A 194 -2.99 -3.76 18.84
C LEU A 194 -2.05 -2.91 19.71
N ILE A 195 -2.55 -2.32 20.80
CA ILE A 195 -1.74 -1.50 21.73
C ILE A 195 -0.66 -2.36 22.39
N TYR A 196 -1.01 -3.50 22.96
CA TYR A 196 -0.09 -4.28 23.78
C TYR A 196 0.77 -5.27 22.99
N THR A 197 0.54 -5.45 21.69
CA THR A 197 1.41 -6.22 20.80
C THR A 197 2.27 -5.33 19.91
N GLY A 198 1.88 -4.10 19.68
CA GLY A 198 2.53 -3.19 18.75
C GLY A 198 2.51 -3.67 17.30
N MET A 199 1.65 -4.62 16.95
CA MET A 199 1.49 -5.12 15.59
C MET A 199 1.03 -4.01 14.64
N ARG A 200 1.42 -4.11 13.37
CA ARG A 200 0.79 -3.33 12.31
C ARG A 200 -0.63 -3.85 12.07
N THR A 201 -1.54 -2.97 11.66
CA THR A 201 -2.93 -3.35 11.36
C THR A 201 -3.03 -4.45 10.29
N CYS A 202 -2.15 -4.43 9.29
CA CYS A 202 -2.10 -5.48 8.28
C CYS A 202 -1.59 -6.82 8.83
N GLU A 203 -0.71 -6.80 9.84
CA GLU A 203 -0.22 -8.01 10.51
C GLU A 203 -1.36 -8.65 11.31
N LEU A 204 -2.10 -7.88 12.09
CA LEU A 204 -3.25 -8.40 12.86
C LEU A 204 -4.37 -8.93 11.95
N ARG A 205 -4.68 -8.21 10.87
CA ARG A 205 -5.71 -8.66 9.91
C ARG A 205 -5.41 -10.03 9.29
N ASN A 206 -4.13 -10.27 8.99
CA ASN A 206 -3.69 -11.50 8.33
C ASN A 206 -3.15 -12.54 9.31
N LEU A 207 -3.31 -12.31 10.62
CA LEU A 207 -2.81 -13.20 11.65
C LEU A 207 -3.63 -14.50 11.68
N LYS A 208 -2.99 -15.59 11.33
CA LYS A 208 -3.60 -16.91 11.45
C LYS A 208 -3.49 -17.42 12.88
N LYS A 209 -4.45 -18.21 13.31
CA LYS A 209 -4.42 -18.88 14.61
C LYS A 209 -3.21 -19.81 14.73
N SER A 210 -2.78 -20.43 13.64
CA SER A 210 -1.56 -21.25 13.57
C SER A 210 -0.27 -20.47 13.85
N ASP A 211 -0.29 -19.14 13.71
CA ASP A 211 0.86 -18.27 14.04
C ASP A 211 0.93 -17.94 15.54
N ILE A 212 -0.06 -18.37 16.34
CA ILE A 212 -0.14 -18.12 17.79
C ILE A 212 0.25 -19.39 18.54
N ASN A 213 1.36 -19.32 19.27
CA ASN A 213 1.73 -20.39 20.20
C ASN A 213 1.03 -20.19 21.56
N ARG A 214 -0.03 -20.94 21.81
CA ARG A 214 -0.83 -20.84 23.05
C ARG A 214 -0.04 -21.23 24.29
N ARG A 215 0.78 -22.30 24.20
CA ARG A 215 1.57 -22.80 25.35
C ARG A 215 2.61 -21.78 25.80
N GLN A 216 3.30 -21.18 24.84
CA GLN A 216 4.33 -20.18 25.12
C GLN A 216 3.85 -18.73 24.99
N LYS A 217 2.56 -18.50 24.76
CA LYS A 217 1.91 -17.17 24.64
C LYS A 217 2.72 -16.18 23.83
N TYR A 218 2.91 -16.47 22.53
CA TYR A 218 3.53 -15.55 21.58
C TYR A 218 2.88 -15.64 20.20
N ILE A 219 3.05 -14.59 19.43
CA ILE A 219 2.67 -14.48 18.02
C ILE A 219 3.94 -14.52 17.17
N ARG A 220 3.93 -15.29 16.08
CA ARG A 220 5.00 -15.31 15.08
C ARG A 220 4.55 -14.54 13.85
N ILE A 221 5.21 -13.44 13.51
CA ILE A 221 5.01 -12.71 12.27
C ILE A 221 5.94 -13.31 11.21
N THR A 222 5.36 -14.06 10.27
CA THR A 222 6.10 -14.76 9.20
C THR A 222 6.15 -13.96 7.91
N LYS A 223 5.10 -13.15 7.63
CA LYS A 223 5.01 -12.31 6.45
C LYS A 223 5.14 -10.84 6.82
N SER A 224 6.14 -10.17 6.29
CA SER A 224 6.35 -8.73 6.47
C SER A 224 7.00 -8.11 5.25
N LYS A 225 6.83 -6.79 5.07
CA LYS A 225 7.45 -6.02 3.99
C LYS A 225 9.00 -6.02 4.07
N THR A 226 9.55 -6.23 5.26
CA THR A 226 11.01 -6.23 5.51
C THR A 226 11.38 -7.45 6.35
N GLU A 227 12.62 -7.94 6.22
CA GLU A 227 13.10 -9.05 7.05
C GLU A 227 13.01 -8.72 8.55
N ALA A 228 13.34 -7.48 8.94
CA ALA A 228 13.20 -7.03 10.34
C ALA A 228 11.74 -7.09 10.85
N GLY A 229 10.79 -7.11 9.96
CA GLY A 229 9.37 -7.28 10.30
C GLY A 229 8.98 -8.71 10.68
N LYS A 230 9.73 -9.72 10.24
CA LYS A 230 9.57 -11.12 10.66
C LYS A 230 10.11 -11.24 12.08
N ARG A 231 9.25 -11.61 13.02
CA ARG A 231 9.59 -11.59 14.44
C ARG A 231 8.64 -12.40 15.30
N ILE A 232 9.04 -12.58 16.54
CA ILE A 232 8.18 -13.13 17.61
C ILE A 232 7.75 -11.97 18.51
N ILE A 233 6.45 -11.89 18.81
CA ILE A 233 5.85 -10.93 19.73
C ILE A 233 5.30 -11.71 20.91
N PRO A 234 5.87 -11.60 22.12
CA PRO A 234 5.27 -12.19 23.30
C PRO A 234 3.94 -11.51 23.59
N ILE A 235 2.97 -12.27 24.07
CA ILE A 235 1.67 -11.77 24.48
C ILE A 235 1.73 -11.52 25.98
N ALA A 236 1.51 -10.27 26.40
CA ALA A 236 1.45 -9.93 27.82
C ALA A 236 0.29 -10.67 28.50
N SER A 237 0.51 -11.12 29.73
CA SER A 237 -0.50 -11.84 30.52
C SER A 237 -1.80 -11.09 30.63
N LYS A 238 -1.74 -9.76 30.73
CA LYS A 238 -2.86 -8.82 30.81
C LYS A 238 -3.85 -8.92 29.62
N ILE A 239 -3.34 -9.14 28.40
CA ILE A 239 -4.17 -9.23 27.18
C ILE A 239 -4.41 -10.66 26.71
N TRP A 240 -3.81 -11.64 27.37
CA TRP A 240 -3.97 -13.04 26.99
C TRP A 240 -5.44 -13.48 26.94
N PRO A 241 -6.31 -13.14 27.91
CA PRO A 241 -7.73 -13.50 27.86
C PRO A 241 -8.44 -12.97 26.62
N LEU A 242 -8.09 -11.74 26.17
CA LEU A 242 -8.69 -11.12 24.98
C LEU A 242 -8.27 -11.88 23.69
N VAL A 243 -6.99 -12.26 23.61
CA VAL A 243 -6.47 -13.04 22.48
C VAL A 243 -7.09 -14.43 22.47
N GLU A 244 -7.22 -15.10 23.64
CA GLU A 244 -7.77 -16.43 23.77
C GLU A 244 -9.26 -16.46 23.42
N ALA A 245 -10.03 -15.46 23.84
CA ALA A 245 -11.42 -15.31 23.46
C ALA A 245 -11.58 -15.22 21.92
N ARG A 246 -10.74 -14.42 21.25
CA ARG A 246 -10.73 -14.36 19.78
C ARG A 246 -10.25 -15.65 19.12
N TYR A 247 -9.26 -16.30 19.72
CA TYR A 247 -8.75 -17.58 19.22
C TYR A 247 -9.84 -18.68 19.20
N SER A 248 -10.75 -18.67 20.17
CA SER A 248 -11.81 -19.67 20.32
C SER A 248 -12.97 -19.49 19.34
N LEU A 249 -13.08 -18.36 18.64
CA LEU A 249 -14.09 -18.14 17.59
C LEU A 249 -13.80 -19.04 16.37
N GLN A 250 -14.76 -19.25 15.50
CA GLN A 250 -14.57 -20.02 14.28
C GLN A 250 -13.63 -19.33 13.28
N GLY A 251 -13.05 -20.10 12.35
CA GLY A 251 -12.19 -19.64 11.27
C GLY A 251 -10.70 -19.72 11.57
N ASP A 252 -9.88 -19.61 10.51
CA ASP A 252 -8.42 -19.77 10.57
C ASP A 252 -7.68 -18.52 11.01
N PHE A 253 -8.30 -17.35 10.85
CA PHE A 253 -7.72 -16.06 11.23
C PHE A 253 -8.19 -15.63 12.61
N LEU A 254 -7.34 -14.89 13.34
CA LEU A 254 -7.73 -14.31 14.64
C LEU A 254 -8.89 -13.31 14.48
N LEU A 255 -8.90 -12.58 13.38
CA LEU A 255 -9.96 -11.67 12.96
C LEU A 255 -10.52 -12.11 11.62
N CYS A 256 -11.66 -12.78 11.62
CA CYS A 256 -12.37 -13.20 10.42
C CYS A 256 -13.86 -12.81 10.50
N ASP A 257 -14.49 -12.73 9.35
CA ASP A 257 -15.93 -12.60 9.23
C ASP A 257 -16.63 -13.97 9.31
N GLU A 258 -17.93 -13.98 9.15
CA GLU A 258 -18.76 -15.20 9.20
C GLU A 258 -18.41 -16.20 8.08
N SER A 259 -17.82 -15.74 6.98
CA SER A 259 -17.33 -16.59 5.89
C SER A 259 -15.95 -17.20 6.17
N GLY A 260 -15.31 -16.87 7.30
CA GLY A 260 -13.94 -17.26 7.63
C GLY A 260 -12.86 -16.41 6.94
N SER A 261 -13.25 -15.40 6.14
CA SER A 261 -12.31 -14.50 5.47
C SER A 261 -11.73 -13.46 6.43
N PRO A 262 -10.43 -13.09 6.29
CA PRO A 262 -9.82 -12.10 7.15
C PRO A 262 -10.47 -10.73 6.98
N TYR A 263 -10.55 -9.94 8.05
CA TYR A 263 -11.13 -8.59 7.98
C TYR A 263 -10.45 -7.74 6.92
N SER A 264 -11.25 -7.04 6.08
CA SER A 264 -10.72 -6.02 5.18
C SER A 264 -10.16 -4.83 5.96
N TYR A 265 -9.26 -4.04 5.32
CA TYR A 265 -8.76 -2.82 5.93
C TYR A 265 -9.89 -1.85 6.27
N SER A 266 -10.88 -1.71 5.39
CA SER A 266 -12.03 -0.84 5.59
C SER A 266 -12.89 -1.28 6.79
N ARG A 267 -13.06 -2.60 7.01
CA ARG A 267 -13.76 -3.13 8.17
C ARG A 267 -13.02 -2.79 9.46
N LEU A 268 -11.70 -3.05 9.51
CA LEU A 268 -10.88 -2.75 10.68
C LEU A 268 -10.85 -1.24 10.97
N SER A 269 -10.76 -0.40 9.95
CA SER A 269 -10.77 1.06 10.11
C SER A 269 -12.10 1.58 10.66
N ARG A 270 -13.23 1.07 10.17
CA ARG A 270 -14.57 1.41 10.68
C ARG A 270 -14.76 0.97 12.13
N LEU A 271 -14.34 -0.24 12.44
CA LEU A 271 -14.34 -0.79 13.79
C LEU A 271 -13.52 0.10 14.73
N PHE A 272 -12.29 0.42 14.34
CA PHE A 272 -11.43 1.30 15.14
C PHE A 272 -12.09 2.67 15.38
N SER A 273 -12.65 3.29 14.35
CA SER A 273 -13.34 4.58 14.47
C SER A 273 -14.54 4.50 15.43
N ARG A 274 -15.29 3.40 15.42
CA ARG A 274 -16.40 3.16 16.35
C ARG A 274 -15.90 3.06 17.80
N VAL A 275 -14.86 2.29 18.05
CA VAL A 275 -14.26 2.18 19.39
C VAL A 275 -13.71 3.52 19.86
N MET A 276 -13.06 4.29 18.97
CA MET A 276 -12.55 5.62 19.32
C MET A 276 -13.66 6.59 19.73
N LYS A 277 -14.84 6.53 19.12
CA LYS A 277 -16.01 7.33 19.54
C LYS A 277 -16.44 7.00 20.95
N LEU A 278 -16.41 5.73 21.37
CA LEU A 278 -16.81 5.32 22.73
C LEU A 278 -15.92 5.94 23.82
N ILE A 279 -14.69 6.29 23.50
CA ILE A 279 -13.72 6.85 24.47
C ILE A 279 -13.42 8.33 24.22
N HIS A 280 -14.14 9.02 23.33
CA HIS A 280 -13.84 10.39 22.86
C HIS A 280 -12.39 10.54 22.37
N GLY A 281 -11.95 9.57 21.56
CA GLY A 281 -10.58 9.45 21.07
C GLY A 281 -10.48 9.55 19.54
N GLU A 282 -11.38 10.26 18.86
CA GLU A 282 -11.50 10.31 17.39
C GLU A 282 -10.25 10.85 16.69
N LYS A 283 -9.41 11.57 17.42
CA LYS A 283 -8.11 12.03 16.92
C LYS A 283 -7.12 10.91 16.61
N TYR A 284 -7.28 9.76 17.27
CA TYR A 284 -6.37 8.63 17.11
C TYR A 284 -6.68 7.83 15.83
N LYS A 285 -5.63 7.30 15.21
CA LYS A 285 -5.67 6.46 14.01
C LYS A 285 -5.22 5.03 14.35
N PRO A 286 -5.56 4.03 13.55
CA PRO A 286 -5.15 2.65 13.83
C PRO A 286 -3.63 2.45 14.03
N HIS A 287 -2.79 3.23 13.35
CA HIS A 287 -1.33 3.14 13.51
C HIS A 287 -0.82 3.74 14.83
N ASP A 288 -1.62 4.60 15.47
CA ASP A 288 -1.27 5.21 16.75
C ASP A 288 -1.22 4.19 17.89
N THR A 289 -1.92 3.03 17.77
CA THR A 289 -1.80 1.93 18.71
C THR A 289 -0.37 1.40 18.81
N ARG A 290 0.33 1.34 17.67
CA ARG A 290 1.73 0.91 17.64
C ARG A 290 2.67 1.99 18.19
N HIS A 291 2.39 3.27 17.95
CA HIS A 291 3.10 4.37 18.61
C HIS A 291 2.88 4.33 20.12
N THR A 292 1.67 4.01 20.55
CA THR A 292 1.32 3.81 21.96
C THR A 292 2.15 2.67 22.57
N CYS A 293 2.23 1.53 21.92
CA CYS A 293 3.09 0.42 22.37
C CYS A 293 4.54 0.86 22.54
N ALA A 294 5.08 1.57 21.55
CA ALA A 294 6.45 2.09 21.60
C ALA A 294 6.67 3.02 22.80
N THR A 295 5.73 3.94 23.05
CA THR A 295 5.78 4.89 24.18
C THR A 295 5.61 4.18 25.53
N LEU A 296 4.73 3.18 25.62
CA LEU A 296 4.56 2.40 26.85
C LEU A 296 5.86 1.63 27.20
N LEU A 297 6.47 0.98 26.22
CA LEU A 297 7.74 0.26 26.41
C LEU A 297 8.90 1.22 26.79
N ASP A 298 8.90 2.42 26.23
CA ASP A 298 9.89 3.46 26.54
C ASP A 298 9.71 3.98 27.98
N ALA A 299 8.48 4.23 28.38
CA ALA A 299 8.14 4.76 29.72
C ALA A 299 8.49 3.82 30.88
N VAL A 300 8.76 2.54 30.60
CA VAL A 300 9.17 1.53 31.61
C VAL A 300 10.61 1.07 31.40
N ASP A 301 11.41 1.87 30.76
CA ASP A 301 12.85 1.65 30.51
C ASP A 301 13.16 0.28 29.90
N VAL A 302 12.36 -0.13 28.91
CA VAL A 302 12.66 -1.32 28.13
C VAL A 302 13.84 -1.04 27.22
N ASN A 303 14.85 -1.89 27.32
CA ASN A 303 16.02 -1.81 26.44
C ASN A 303 15.63 -1.62 24.97
N ASP A 304 16.26 -0.64 24.28
CA ASP A 304 15.91 -0.23 22.93
C ASP A 304 15.94 -1.37 21.90
N ASN A 305 16.89 -2.32 22.05
CA ASN A 305 16.94 -3.52 21.23
C ASN A 305 15.69 -4.41 21.41
N ALA A 306 15.23 -4.62 22.66
CA ALA A 306 14.01 -5.39 22.90
C ALA A 306 12.79 -4.68 22.30
N ARG A 307 12.70 -3.36 22.47
CA ARG A 307 11.65 -2.52 21.87
C ARG A 307 11.64 -2.63 20.33
N LYS A 308 12.82 -2.47 19.69
CA LYS A 308 12.97 -2.62 18.24
C LYS A 308 12.59 -4.02 17.76
N MET A 309 12.95 -5.07 18.50
CA MET A 309 12.58 -6.45 18.16
C MET A 309 11.07 -6.69 18.26
N ILE A 310 10.42 -6.26 19.34
CA ILE A 310 8.96 -6.39 19.51
C ILE A 310 8.24 -5.67 18.39
N LEU A 311 8.64 -4.44 18.10
CA LEU A 311 8.02 -3.63 17.06
C LEU A 311 8.41 -4.04 15.63
N GLY A 312 9.53 -4.70 15.40
CA GLY A 312 10.05 -5.03 14.06
C GLY A 312 10.49 -3.77 13.30
N HIS A 313 11.32 -2.96 13.94
CA HIS A 313 12.02 -1.85 13.30
C HIS A 313 13.36 -2.33 12.72
N ALA A 314 13.74 -1.79 11.54
CA ALA A 314 15.04 -2.05 10.95
C ALA A 314 16.14 -1.59 11.91
N ARG A 315 17.18 -2.41 12.03
CA ARG A 315 18.38 -2.07 12.81
C ARG A 315 19.34 -1.34 11.88
N HIS A 316 19.69 -0.10 12.21
CA HIS A 316 20.64 0.66 11.45
C HIS A 316 22.11 0.37 11.87
N ASP A 317 22.30 -0.41 12.93
CA ASP A 317 23.61 -0.67 13.51
C ASP A 317 24.06 -2.09 13.19
N VAL A 318 25.15 -2.23 12.43
CA VAL A 318 25.73 -3.51 11.98
C VAL A 318 26.13 -4.36 13.18
N THR A 319 26.63 -3.75 14.26
CA THR A 319 27.09 -4.43 15.48
C THR A 319 25.93 -5.08 16.24
N ASN A 320 24.74 -4.48 16.22
CA ASN A 320 23.55 -5.01 16.85
C ASN A 320 22.78 -6.02 15.97
N GLY A 321 23.10 -6.11 14.69
CA GLY A 321 22.48 -7.05 13.73
C GLY A 321 22.96 -8.50 13.91
N VAL A 322 24.19 -8.69 14.30
CA VAL A 322 24.88 -9.99 14.28
C VAL A 322 24.88 -10.71 15.64
N TYR A 323 24.80 -9.99 16.76
CA TYR A 323 25.15 -10.57 18.07
C TYR A 323 24.08 -10.59 19.17
N THR A 324 22.89 -10.04 18.97
CA THR A 324 21.88 -10.05 20.04
C THR A 324 20.57 -10.71 19.64
N HIS A 325 20.56 -12.03 19.68
CA HIS A 325 19.31 -12.78 19.76
C HIS A 325 18.77 -12.71 21.19
N LYS A 326 17.92 -11.71 21.45
CA LYS A 326 17.13 -11.74 22.68
C LYS A 326 16.16 -12.90 22.59
N ASN A 327 16.24 -13.79 23.56
CA ASN A 327 15.34 -14.93 23.62
C ASN A 327 13.92 -14.49 24.02
N LEU A 328 12.93 -15.32 23.76
CA LEU A 328 11.53 -15.08 24.09
C LEU A 328 11.32 -14.64 25.55
N ARG A 329 12.11 -15.18 26.49
CA ARG A 329 12.03 -14.84 27.92
C ARG A 329 12.37 -13.37 28.18
N GLN A 330 13.38 -12.84 27.52
CA GLN A 330 13.77 -11.42 27.65
C GLN A 330 12.73 -10.50 27.05
N LEU A 331 12.18 -10.83 25.87
CA LEU A 331 11.10 -10.06 25.24
C LEU A 331 9.82 -10.09 26.06
N ARG A 332 9.53 -11.25 26.71
CA ARG A 332 8.39 -11.37 27.62
C ARG A 332 8.54 -10.47 28.84
N LYS A 333 9.71 -10.48 29.50
CA LYS A 333 9.98 -9.55 30.61
C LYS A 333 9.77 -8.07 30.21
N ALA A 334 10.06 -7.73 28.96
CA ALA A 334 9.85 -6.39 28.45
C ALA A 334 8.35 -6.07 28.28
N ILE A 335 7.57 -6.97 27.67
CA ILE A 335 6.15 -6.70 27.37
C ILE A 335 5.26 -6.79 28.62
N GLU A 336 5.63 -7.56 29.62
CA GLU A 336 4.88 -7.67 30.90
C GLU A 336 4.97 -6.39 31.75
N LYS A 337 5.89 -5.49 31.44
CA LYS A 337 6.02 -4.21 32.17
C LYS A 337 4.96 -3.17 31.79
N ILE A 338 4.21 -3.38 30.67
CA ILE A 338 3.26 -2.38 30.13
C ILE A 338 1.79 -2.78 30.27
#